data_4b4001591a83d8b85df4f28bf3c647b2
#
_entry.id   4b4001591a83d8b85df4f28bf3c647b2
#
_cell.length_a   1.000
_cell.length_b   1.000
_cell.length_c   1.000
_cell.angle_alpha   90.00
_cell.angle_beta   90.00
_cell.angle_gamma   90.00
#
_symmetry.space_group_name_H-M   'P 1'
#
loop_
_entity.id
_entity.type
_entity.pdbx_description
1 polymer ?
#
loop_
_entity_poly.entity_id
_entity_poly.type
_entity_poly.pdbx_seq_one_letter_code
_entity_poly.pdbx_strand_id
1 'polypeptide(L)'
;MSRFTPAAIVLLLHTTSAIAAGPADPDPKAVTAGTYSVEPSHTRIQFTVSHMGFTNWYGDFTGASGSLRIDPKDVAASKVEISVPAASVSTTNTILDGELKSADWFDAARFPTIRFVSTAVVPTGLGTADITGLLTFHGITRPVVLAARFNGAGINPIDKAYTLGFDATTTIRRSDWGVKNYVPVIGDETILQISAAFETPRKAP
;
A
#
# COMPACT_ATOMS: atom_id res chain seq x y z
N MET A 1 -49.45 -33.26 -47.19
CA MET A 1 -48.87 -31.87 -47.28
C MET A 1 -48.15 -31.57 -46.00
N SER A 2 -46.82 -31.80 -45.97
CA SER A 2 -45.99 -31.60 -44.82
C SER A 2 -45.39 -30.17 -44.87
N ARG A 3 -45.69 -29.37 -43.88
CA ARG A 3 -45.14 -27.98 -43.77
C ARG A 3 -43.82 -28.01 -42.98
N PHE A 4 -42.71 -27.78 -43.66
CA PHE A 4 -41.39 -27.53 -43.01
C PHE A 4 -41.35 -26.08 -42.53
N THR A 5 -41.19 -25.90 -41.23
CA THR A 5 -40.90 -24.60 -40.61
C THR A 5 -39.37 -24.44 -40.52
N PRO A 6 -38.77 -23.38 -41.08
CA PRO A 6 -37.33 -23.18 -40.93
C PRO A 6 -37.03 -22.68 -39.52
N ALA A 7 -36.11 -23.37 -38.82
CA ALA A 7 -35.55 -22.92 -37.55
C ALA A 7 -34.53 -21.81 -37.84
N ALA A 8 -34.76 -20.61 -37.32
CA ALA A 8 -33.80 -19.51 -37.36
C ALA A 8 -32.71 -19.74 -36.28
N ILE A 9 -31.49 -19.97 -36.72
CA ILE A 9 -30.30 -20.01 -35.84
C ILE A 9 -29.92 -18.58 -35.54
N VAL A 10 -30.16 -18.14 -34.31
CA VAL A 10 -29.68 -16.86 -33.79
C VAL A 10 -28.21 -17.04 -33.36
N LEU A 11 -27.30 -16.53 -34.17
CA LEU A 11 -25.87 -16.50 -33.85
C LEU A 11 -25.62 -15.35 -32.84
N LEU A 12 -25.50 -15.67 -31.56
CA LEU A 12 -25.06 -14.71 -30.53
C LEU A 12 -23.57 -14.40 -30.72
N LEU A 13 -23.27 -13.26 -31.35
CA LEU A 13 -21.93 -12.71 -31.33
C LEU A 13 -21.58 -12.23 -29.90
N HIS A 14 -20.79 -13.01 -29.19
CA HIS A 14 -20.16 -12.54 -27.94
C HIS A 14 -19.04 -11.58 -28.30
N THR A 15 -19.27 -10.28 -28.21
CA THR A 15 -18.22 -9.27 -28.26
C THR A 15 -17.49 -9.31 -26.93
N THR A 16 -16.33 -9.97 -26.86
CA THR A 16 -15.38 -9.82 -25.77
C THR A 16 -14.80 -8.42 -25.86
N SER A 17 -15.25 -7.52 -24.98
CA SER A 17 -14.57 -6.24 -24.80
C SER A 17 -13.16 -6.53 -24.27
N ALA A 18 -12.15 -6.38 -25.12
CA ALA A 18 -10.76 -6.36 -24.67
C ALA A 18 -10.60 -5.12 -23.78
N ILE A 19 -10.44 -5.33 -22.48
CA ILE A 19 -9.97 -4.27 -21.58
C ILE A 19 -8.57 -3.91 -22.09
N ALA A 20 -8.38 -2.67 -22.55
CA ALA A 20 -7.06 -2.20 -22.96
C ALA A 20 -6.10 -2.38 -21.78
N ALA A 21 -5.02 -3.13 -22.01
CA ALA A 21 -3.97 -3.28 -21.00
C ALA A 21 -3.44 -1.88 -20.65
N GLY A 22 -3.33 -1.60 -19.35
CA GLY A 22 -2.73 -0.34 -18.89
C GLY A 22 -1.24 -0.26 -19.29
N PRO A 23 -0.59 0.89 -19.10
CA PRO A 23 0.82 1.09 -19.45
C PRO A 23 1.79 0.28 -18.57
N ALA A 24 1.33 -0.29 -17.46
CA ALA A 24 2.13 -1.06 -16.52
C ALA A 24 2.23 -2.53 -16.98
N ASP A 25 3.45 -3.02 -17.09
CA ASP A 25 3.77 -4.43 -17.32
C ASP A 25 3.69 -5.17 -15.97
N PRO A 26 2.83 -6.19 -15.83
CA PRO A 26 2.71 -6.97 -14.60
C PRO A 26 3.82 -8.02 -14.41
N ASP A 27 4.70 -8.24 -15.40
CA ASP A 27 5.83 -9.17 -15.25
C ASP A 27 6.90 -8.56 -14.32
N PRO A 28 7.14 -9.11 -13.12
CA PRO A 28 8.15 -8.57 -12.21
C PRO A 28 9.58 -8.69 -12.77
N LYS A 29 9.82 -9.53 -13.78
CA LYS A 29 11.12 -9.66 -14.44
C LYS A 29 11.40 -8.48 -15.38
N ALA A 30 10.37 -7.75 -15.82
CA ALA A 30 10.52 -6.57 -16.66
C ALA A 30 10.96 -5.33 -15.87
N VAL A 31 10.99 -5.40 -14.53
CA VAL A 31 11.43 -4.30 -13.67
C VAL A 31 12.87 -3.93 -13.97
N THR A 32 13.14 -2.66 -14.19
CA THR A 32 14.52 -2.15 -14.31
C THR A 32 15.15 -2.10 -12.92
N ALA A 33 16.33 -2.70 -12.76
CA ALA A 33 17.09 -2.63 -11.50
C ALA A 33 17.47 -1.19 -11.20
N GLY A 34 17.31 -0.75 -9.93
CA GLY A 34 17.62 0.62 -9.56
C GLY A 34 17.17 1.02 -8.17
N THR A 35 17.32 2.32 -7.90
CA THR A 35 16.77 2.97 -6.71
C THR A 35 15.70 3.95 -7.16
N TYR A 36 14.56 3.86 -6.51
CA TYR A 36 13.34 4.60 -6.81
C TYR A 36 12.92 5.39 -5.58
N SER A 37 12.37 6.58 -5.80
CA SER A 37 11.78 7.41 -4.74
C SER A 37 10.28 7.14 -4.63
N VAL A 38 9.72 7.22 -3.43
CA VAL A 38 8.26 7.20 -3.25
C VAL A 38 7.63 8.33 -4.06
N GLU A 39 6.57 8.02 -4.78
CA GLU A 39 5.67 9.00 -5.38
C GLU A 39 4.51 9.23 -4.39
N PRO A 40 4.46 10.38 -3.69
CA PRO A 40 3.57 10.56 -2.54
C PRO A 40 2.09 10.73 -2.90
N SER A 41 1.78 11.21 -4.13
CA SER A 41 0.39 11.48 -4.54
C SER A 41 -0.40 10.19 -4.79
N HIS A 42 0.30 9.11 -5.18
CA HIS A 42 -0.27 7.79 -5.44
C HIS A 42 0.16 6.75 -4.39
N THR A 43 0.75 7.20 -3.27
CA THR A 43 1.10 6.34 -2.14
C THR A 43 0.20 6.63 -0.96
N ARG A 44 -0.43 5.58 -0.43
CA ARG A 44 -1.43 5.68 0.62
C ARG A 44 -1.31 4.52 1.59
N ILE A 45 -1.38 4.81 2.88
CA ILE A 45 -1.44 3.80 3.94
C ILE A 45 -2.80 3.93 4.61
N GLN A 46 -3.70 3.00 4.35
CA GLN A 46 -5.00 2.93 4.98
C GLN A 46 -4.93 2.03 6.20
N PHE A 47 -5.56 2.45 7.29
CA PHE A 47 -5.77 1.60 8.46
C PHE A 47 -7.25 1.33 8.69
N THR A 48 -7.53 0.16 9.28
CA THR A 48 -8.87 -0.24 9.71
C THR A 48 -8.80 -0.75 11.13
N VAL A 49 -9.73 -0.27 11.97
CA VAL A 49 -9.88 -0.70 13.37
C VAL A 49 -11.34 -0.95 13.69
N SER A 50 -11.63 -2.02 14.44
CA SER A 50 -13.00 -2.29 14.92
C SER A 50 -13.43 -1.26 15.94
N HIS A 51 -14.62 -0.70 15.78
CA HIS A 51 -15.22 0.24 16.70
C HIS A 51 -16.38 -0.41 17.46
N MET A 52 -16.09 -0.87 18.67
CA MET A 52 -17.07 -1.49 19.61
C MET A 52 -17.81 -2.70 19.04
N GLY A 53 -17.24 -3.35 18.01
CA GLY A 53 -17.89 -4.46 17.31
C GLY A 53 -19.08 -4.07 16.42
N PHE A 54 -19.46 -2.81 16.37
CA PHE A 54 -20.59 -2.35 15.53
C PHE A 54 -20.16 -2.04 14.10
N THR A 55 -19.02 -1.36 13.94
CA THR A 55 -18.51 -0.91 12.63
C THR A 55 -16.99 -0.98 12.62
N ASN A 56 -16.42 -0.78 11.43
CA ASN A 56 -15.01 -0.48 11.30
C ASN A 56 -14.81 1.02 11.04
N TRP A 57 -13.78 1.57 11.68
CA TRP A 57 -13.26 2.88 11.35
C TRP A 57 -12.11 2.74 10.38
N TYR A 58 -12.07 3.67 9.45
CA TYR A 58 -11.03 3.76 8.43
C TYR A 58 -10.33 5.10 8.56
N GLY A 59 -9.06 5.11 8.30
CA GLY A 59 -8.30 6.33 8.15
C GLY A 59 -7.10 6.09 7.26
N ASP A 60 -6.53 7.18 6.78
CA ASP A 60 -5.40 7.17 5.87
C ASP A 60 -4.25 7.99 6.43
N PHE A 61 -3.03 7.58 6.08
CA PHE A 61 -1.86 8.43 6.13
C PHE A 61 -1.38 8.70 4.71
N THR A 62 -0.96 9.93 4.47
CA THR A 62 -0.47 10.43 3.17
C THR A 62 0.89 11.11 3.33
N GLY A 63 1.43 11.63 2.23
CA GLY A 63 2.71 12.35 2.27
C GLY A 63 3.89 11.44 2.59
N ALA A 64 3.79 10.15 2.24
CA ALA A 64 4.91 9.21 2.38
C ALA A 64 6.10 9.68 1.56
N SER A 65 7.30 9.44 2.10
CA SER A 65 8.58 9.68 1.45
C SER A 65 9.52 8.53 1.70
N GLY A 66 10.60 8.43 0.93
CA GLY A 66 11.57 7.35 1.10
C GLY A 66 12.00 6.75 -0.22
N SER A 67 12.54 5.53 -0.16
CA SER A 67 13.12 4.87 -1.33
C SER A 67 12.92 3.36 -1.33
N LEU A 68 12.94 2.81 -2.52
CA LEU A 68 13.02 1.39 -2.82
C LEU A 68 14.26 1.15 -3.69
N ARG A 69 15.18 0.29 -3.25
CA ARG A 69 16.22 -0.29 -4.09
C ARG A 69 15.80 -1.71 -4.46
N ILE A 70 15.72 -2.01 -5.75
CA ILE A 70 15.27 -3.30 -6.25
C ILE A 70 16.14 -3.78 -7.42
N ASP A 71 16.43 -5.09 -7.45
CA ASP A 71 16.96 -5.80 -8.60
C ASP A 71 16.06 -7.02 -8.84
N PRO A 72 15.40 -7.15 -10.01
CA PRO A 72 14.53 -8.30 -10.29
C PRO A 72 15.29 -9.64 -10.37
N LYS A 73 16.62 -9.61 -10.51
CA LYS A 73 17.47 -10.80 -10.48
C LYS A 73 17.85 -11.24 -9.07
N ASP A 74 17.75 -10.33 -8.09
CA ASP A 74 18.05 -10.59 -6.67
C ASP A 74 17.06 -9.82 -5.79
N VAL A 75 15.80 -10.26 -5.81
CA VAL A 75 14.72 -9.63 -5.04
C VAL A 75 15.03 -9.64 -3.54
N ALA A 76 15.74 -10.65 -3.04
CA ALA A 76 16.11 -10.76 -1.63
C ALA A 76 17.08 -9.64 -1.17
N ALA A 77 17.85 -9.07 -2.09
CA ALA A 77 18.73 -7.92 -1.80
C ALA A 77 18.00 -6.56 -1.81
N SER A 78 16.70 -6.53 -2.09
CA SER A 78 15.91 -5.30 -2.11
C SER A 78 15.88 -4.63 -0.74
N LYS A 79 15.81 -3.31 -0.74
CA LYS A 79 15.70 -2.49 0.47
C LYS A 79 14.62 -1.44 0.28
N VAL A 80 13.79 -1.30 1.31
CA VAL A 80 12.75 -0.25 1.35
C VAL A 80 12.86 0.53 2.66
N GLU A 81 12.81 1.83 2.54
CA GLU A 81 12.77 2.76 3.67
C GLU A 81 11.69 3.79 3.41
N ILE A 82 10.73 3.89 4.34
CA ILE A 82 9.57 4.78 4.23
C ILE A 82 9.46 5.62 5.49
N SER A 83 9.15 6.90 5.30
CA SER A 83 8.78 7.85 6.34
C SER A 83 7.44 8.46 6.00
N VAL A 84 6.56 8.57 7.00
CA VAL A 84 5.20 9.11 6.86
C VAL A 84 4.95 10.11 7.97
N PRO A 85 4.46 11.31 7.70
CA PRO A 85 4.10 12.27 8.73
C PRO A 85 2.94 11.72 9.59
N ALA A 86 3.11 11.59 10.90
CA ALA A 86 2.03 11.14 11.79
C ALA A 86 0.83 12.09 11.78
N ALA A 87 1.08 13.38 11.58
CA ALA A 87 0.05 14.41 11.47
C ALA A 87 -0.75 14.36 10.15
N SER A 88 -0.36 13.51 9.18
CA SER A 88 -1.11 13.34 7.93
C SER A 88 -2.36 12.47 8.07
N VAL A 89 -2.62 11.94 9.27
CA VAL A 89 -3.79 11.11 9.52
C VAL A 89 -5.08 11.84 9.14
N SER A 90 -5.95 11.14 8.40
CA SER A 90 -7.28 11.61 8.00
C SER A 90 -8.28 10.46 8.05
N THR A 91 -9.39 10.68 8.75
CA THR A 91 -10.52 9.75 8.87
C THR A 91 -11.77 10.30 8.19
N THR A 92 -11.66 11.39 7.43
CA THR A 92 -12.76 12.19 6.90
C THR A 92 -13.61 12.88 8.01
N ASN A 93 -13.22 12.74 9.27
CA ASN A 93 -13.80 13.41 10.42
C ASN A 93 -12.73 14.27 11.11
N THR A 94 -12.80 15.58 10.91
CA THR A 94 -11.78 16.52 11.39
C THR A 94 -11.64 16.56 12.91
N ILE A 95 -12.71 16.25 13.66
CA ILE A 95 -12.67 16.16 15.13
C ILE A 95 -11.83 14.95 15.54
N LEU A 96 -12.12 13.79 14.95
CA LEU A 96 -11.35 12.57 15.20
C LEU A 96 -9.89 12.71 14.72
N ASP A 97 -9.66 13.35 13.57
CA ASP A 97 -8.31 13.63 13.08
C ASP A 97 -7.49 14.46 14.09
N GLY A 98 -8.12 15.44 14.73
CA GLY A 98 -7.54 16.23 15.82
C GLY A 98 -7.23 15.39 17.06
N GLU A 99 -8.17 14.53 17.46
CA GLU A 99 -8.00 13.61 18.57
C GLU A 99 -6.84 12.64 18.34
N LEU A 100 -6.80 12.00 17.16
CA LEU A 100 -5.73 11.04 16.80
C LEU A 100 -4.34 11.69 16.79
N LYS A 101 -4.21 12.98 16.49
CA LYS A 101 -2.94 13.71 16.52
C LYS A 101 -2.51 14.09 17.93
N SER A 102 -3.41 14.08 18.91
CA SER A 102 -3.16 14.51 20.30
C SER A 102 -2.18 13.60 21.03
N ALA A 103 -1.73 14.08 22.20
CA ALA A 103 -0.82 13.36 23.08
C ALA A 103 -1.39 12.03 23.63
N ASP A 104 -2.70 11.93 23.71
CA ASP A 104 -3.40 10.73 24.18
C ASP A 104 -3.44 9.61 23.14
N TRP A 105 -3.09 9.91 21.89
CA TRP A 105 -3.14 8.97 20.77
C TRP A 105 -1.78 8.82 20.08
N PHE A 106 -1.57 9.52 18.98
CA PHE A 106 -0.31 9.37 18.20
C PHE A 106 0.79 10.30 18.69
N ASP A 107 0.44 11.30 19.51
CA ASP A 107 1.36 12.34 19.99
C ASP A 107 2.22 12.89 18.84
N ALA A 108 1.53 13.29 17.76
CA ALA A 108 2.17 13.68 16.51
C ALA A 108 3.12 14.89 16.65
N ALA A 109 2.93 15.69 17.69
CA ALA A 109 3.84 16.80 18.02
C ALA A 109 5.18 16.30 18.53
N ARG A 110 5.19 15.25 19.35
CA ARG A 110 6.40 14.65 19.92
C ARG A 110 7.01 13.59 19.01
N PHE A 111 6.17 12.84 18.30
CA PHE A 111 6.57 11.76 17.40
C PHE A 111 6.05 12.05 15.98
N PRO A 112 6.63 13.04 15.29
CA PRO A 112 6.09 13.57 14.03
C PRO A 112 6.19 12.59 12.86
N THR A 113 7.00 11.53 12.98
CA THR A 113 7.31 10.63 11.87
C THR A 113 7.05 9.17 12.25
N ILE A 114 6.29 8.48 11.41
CA ILE A 114 6.19 7.02 11.38
C ILE A 114 7.25 6.54 10.38
N ARG A 115 8.10 5.57 10.76
CA ARG A 115 9.19 5.11 9.90
C ARG A 115 9.20 3.59 9.80
N PHE A 116 9.35 3.06 8.57
CA PHE A 116 9.58 1.64 8.30
C PHE A 116 10.91 1.46 7.56
N VAL A 117 11.71 0.48 8.02
CA VAL A 117 12.98 0.11 7.36
C VAL A 117 13.03 -1.39 7.23
N SER A 118 13.12 -1.89 6.01
CA SER A 118 13.23 -3.32 5.75
C SER A 118 14.55 -3.88 6.29
N THR A 119 14.48 -5.07 6.88
CA THR A 119 15.65 -5.85 7.34
C THR A 119 15.87 -7.09 6.49
N ALA A 120 14.79 -7.67 5.96
CA ALA A 120 14.83 -8.82 5.06
C ALA A 120 13.68 -8.76 4.06
N VAL A 121 13.90 -9.31 2.86
CA VAL A 121 12.88 -9.53 1.84
C VAL A 121 12.95 -11.00 1.43
N VAL A 122 11.84 -11.71 1.56
CA VAL A 122 11.73 -13.14 1.23
C VAL A 122 10.70 -13.30 0.12
N PRO A 123 11.09 -13.62 -1.12
CA PRO A 123 10.13 -13.93 -2.18
C PRO A 123 9.23 -15.10 -1.79
N THR A 124 7.92 -14.95 -1.97
CA THR A 124 6.91 -15.98 -1.64
C THR A 124 6.22 -16.54 -2.88
N GLY A 125 6.44 -15.92 -4.04
CA GLY A 125 5.88 -16.33 -5.33
C GLY A 125 6.24 -15.34 -6.44
N LEU A 126 5.64 -15.52 -7.61
CA LEU A 126 5.84 -14.59 -8.72
C LEU A 126 5.19 -13.23 -8.36
N GLY A 127 6.01 -12.21 -8.22
CA GLY A 127 5.57 -10.85 -7.86
C GLY A 127 5.09 -10.70 -6.41
N THR A 128 5.37 -11.65 -5.52
CA THR A 128 5.02 -11.55 -4.09
C THR A 128 6.23 -11.77 -3.19
N ALA A 129 6.26 -11.08 -2.05
CA ALA A 129 7.31 -11.22 -1.06
C ALA A 129 6.81 -10.84 0.34
N ASP A 130 7.39 -11.47 1.36
CA ASP A 130 7.31 -11.01 2.74
C ASP A 130 8.47 -10.06 3.03
N ILE A 131 8.14 -8.84 3.44
CA ILE A 131 9.12 -7.80 3.79
C ILE A 131 9.13 -7.65 5.31
N THR A 132 10.13 -8.23 5.96
CA THR A 132 10.38 -7.99 7.38
C THR A 132 11.09 -6.66 7.55
N GLY A 133 10.65 -5.85 8.50
CA GLY A 133 11.27 -4.56 8.80
C GLY A 133 10.99 -4.07 10.21
N LEU A 134 11.61 -2.95 10.55
CA LEU A 134 11.42 -2.25 11.81
C LEU A 134 10.47 -1.07 11.58
N LEU A 135 9.30 -1.13 12.23
CA LEU A 135 8.32 -0.04 12.26
C LEU A 135 8.53 0.78 13.54
N THR A 136 8.87 2.04 13.38
CA THR A 136 8.91 3.03 14.47
C THR A 136 7.62 3.85 14.39
N PHE A 137 6.81 3.78 15.44
CA PHE A 137 5.58 4.54 15.58
C PHE A 137 5.44 4.98 17.04
N HIS A 138 4.95 6.18 17.30
CA HIS A 138 4.77 6.71 18.66
C HIS A 138 6.04 6.54 19.53
N GLY A 139 7.23 6.71 18.95
CA GLY A 139 8.51 6.56 19.62
C GLY A 139 8.96 5.12 19.93
N ILE A 140 8.17 4.11 19.60
CA ILE A 140 8.47 2.70 19.85
C ILE A 140 8.80 2.02 18.53
N THR A 141 9.86 1.19 18.52
CA THR A 141 10.29 0.42 17.35
C THR A 141 10.02 -1.07 17.58
N ARG A 142 9.35 -1.71 16.61
CA ARG A 142 9.03 -3.14 16.66
C ARG A 142 9.19 -3.78 15.27
N PRO A 143 9.49 -5.08 15.19
CA PRO A 143 9.47 -5.80 13.93
C PRO A 143 8.04 -5.97 13.43
N VAL A 144 7.87 -5.82 12.10
CA VAL A 144 6.62 -6.05 11.37
C VAL A 144 6.95 -6.78 10.08
N VAL A 145 6.05 -7.63 9.60
CA VAL A 145 6.13 -8.26 8.29
C VAL A 145 5.02 -7.69 7.40
N LEU A 146 5.39 -7.17 6.25
CA LEU A 146 4.47 -6.73 5.20
C LEU A 146 4.37 -7.83 4.15
N ALA A 147 3.16 -8.34 3.91
CA ALA A 147 2.89 -9.20 2.75
C ALA A 147 2.71 -8.29 1.52
N ALA A 148 3.70 -8.28 0.65
CA ALA A 148 3.77 -7.39 -0.50
C ALA A 148 3.47 -8.09 -1.82
N ARG A 149 2.83 -7.36 -2.75
CA ARG A 149 2.53 -7.78 -4.11
C ARG A 149 2.91 -6.68 -5.09
N PHE A 150 3.62 -7.06 -6.13
CA PHE A 150 3.91 -6.22 -7.28
C PHE A 150 2.68 -6.10 -8.18
N ASN A 151 2.32 -4.89 -8.59
CA ASN A 151 1.18 -4.62 -9.45
C ASN A 151 1.60 -4.42 -10.91
N GLY A 152 2.77 -3.81 -11.13
CA GLY A 152 3.29 -3.54 -12.46
C GLY A 152 4.33 -2.42 -12.45
N ALA A 153 5.08 -2.34 -13.56
CA ALA A 153 6.04 -1.28 -13.82
C ALA A 153 5.94 -0.79 -15.26
N GLY A 154 6.20 0.50 -15.48
CA GLY A 154 6.16 1.06 -16.82
C GLY A 154 6.35 2.56 -16.83
N ILE A 155 6.35 3.13 -18.04
CA ILE A 155 6.40 4.59 -18.22
C ILE A 155 5.01 5.15 -17.97
N ASN A 156 4.88 6.00 -16.96
CA ASN A 156 3.65 6.75 -16.70
C ASN A 156 3.37 7.68 -17.89
N PRO A 157 2.22 7.55 -18.55
CA PRO A 157 1.93 8.33 -19.77
C PRO A 157 1.74 9.84 -19.50
N ILE A 158 1.50 10.23 -18.24
CA ILE A 158 1.23 11.61 -17.85
C ILE A 158 2.54 12.37 -17.63
N ASP A 159 3.38 11.90 -16.73
CA ASP A 159 4.61 12.61 -16.31
C ASP A 159 5.90 12.01 -16.87
N LYS A 160 5.78 10.89 -17.61
CA LYS A 160 6.88 10.16 -18.28
C LYS A 160 7.90 9.53 -17.32
N ALA A 161 7.61 9.47 -16.03
CA ALA A 161 8.43 8.75 -15.08
C ALA A 161 8.29 7.23 -15.27
N TYR A 162 9.38 6.48 -15.07
CA TYR A 162 9.29 5.03 -14.93
C TYR A 162 8.82 4.74 -13.51
N THR A 163 7.63 4.14 -13.40
CA THR A 163 6.90 3.95 -12.17
C THR A 163 6.72 2.47 -11.87
N LEU A 164 6.90 2.09 -10.60
CA LEU A 164 6.60 0.77 -10.06
C LEU A 164 5.45 0.88 -9.07
N GLY A 165 4.48 -0.03 -9.16
CA GLY A 165 3.33 -0.11 -8.26
C GLY A 165 3.37 -1.37 -7.40
N PHE A 166 3.03 -1.21 -6.11
CA PHE A 166 2.92 -2.31 -5.14
C PHE A 166 1.72 -2.13 -4.24
N ASP A 167 1.12 -3.26 -3.83
CA ASP A 167 0.26 -3.31 -2.66
C ASP A 167 0.97 -4.07 -1.55
N ALA A 168 0.66 -3.74 -0.30
CA ALA A 168 1.10 -4.52 0.84
C ALA A 168 0.05 -4.49 1.95
N THR A 169 0.06 -5.52 2.80
CA THR A 169 -0.85 -5.59 3.94
C THR A 169 -0.13 -6.16 5.16
N THR A 170 -0.59 -5.74 6.34
CA THR A 170 -0.19 -6.32 7.62
C THR A 170 -1.24 -6.04 8.67
N THR A 171 -1.19 -6.77 9.79
CA THR A 171 -1.98 -6.48 10.99
C THR A 171 -1.01 -6.23 12.15
N ILE A 172 -1.23 -5.13 12.85
CA ILE A 172 -0.46 -4.78 14.06
C ILE A 172 -1.39 -4.64 15.25
N ARG A 173 -0.85 -4.75 16.45
CA ARG A 173 -1.54 -4.36 17.68
C ARG A 173 -1.07 -2.96 18.05
N ARG A 174 -1.96 -1.97 17.94
CA ARG A 174 -1.60 -0.58 18.24
C ARG A 174 -1.09 -0.36 19.67
N SER A 175 -1.53 -1.19 20.62
CA SER A 175 -1.05 -1.16 22.00
C SER A 175 0.44 -1.50 22.14
N ASP A 176 1.02 -2.26 21.20
CA ASP A 176 2.46 -2.57 21.17
C ASP A 176 3.31 -1.32 20.93
N TRP A 177 2.72 -0.27 20.36
CA TRP A 177 3.34 1.05 20.18
C TRP A 177 2.82 2.08 21.19
N GLY A 178 2.17 1.62 22.28
CA GLY A 178 1.70 2.52 23.33
C GLY A 178 0.39 3.24 23.06
N VAL A 179 -0.22 3.07 21.90
CA VAL A 179 -1.53 3.64 21.55
C VAL A 179 -2.63 2.75 22.14
N LYS A 180 -3.00 3.02 23.41
CA LYS A 180 -3.82 2.09 24.23
C LYS A 180 -5.23 2.60 24.53
N ASN A 181 -5.55 3.84 24.18
CA ASN A 181 -6.83 4.42 24.52
C ASN A 181 -7.99 3.55 24.03
N TYR A 182 -8.94 3.31 24.95
CA TYR A 182 -10.14 2.51 24.74
C TYR A 182 -9.93 1.06 24.30
N VAL A 183 -8.71 0.46 24.45
CA VAL A 183 -8.51 -0.99 24.27
C VAL A 183 -9.16 -1.74 25.45
N PRO A 184 -9.95 -2.79 25.21
CA PRO A 184 -10.26 -3.46 23.94
C PRO A 184 -11.54 -2.96 23.25
N VAL A 185 -12.25 -1.97 23.80
CA VAL A 185 -13.54 -1.51 23.29
C VAL A 185 -13.41 -0.92 21.87
N ILE A 186 -12.36 -0.12 21.64
CA ILE A 186 -11.83 0.17 20.30
C ILE A 186 -10.75 -0.88 20.03
N GLY A 187 -10.87 -1.62 18.93
CA GLY A 187 -10.00 -2.75 18.62
C GLY A 187 -8.50 -2.44 18.76
N ASP A 188 -7.77 -3.40 19.29
CA ASP A 188 -6.31 -3.32 19.37
C ASP A 188 -5.66 -3.68 18.05
N GLU A 189 -6.18 -4.73 17.39
CA GLU A 189 -5.74 -5.10 16.05
C GLU A 189 -6.12 -4.03 15.03
N THR A 190 -5.12 -3.59 14.31
CA THR A 190 -5.23 -2.58 13.26
C THR A 190 -4.70 -3.17 11.97
N ILE A 191 -5.55 -3.30 10.97
CA ILE A 191 -5.18 -3.78 9.65
C ILE A 191 -4.62 -2.59 8.87
N LEU A 192 -3.45 -2.75 8.27
CA LEU A 192 -2.85 -1.78 7.36
C LEU A 192 -2.96 -2.31 5.93
N GLN A 193 -3.49 -1.49 5.04
CA GLN A 193 -3.53 -1.70 3.60
C GLN A 193 -2.74 -0.58 2.93
N ILE A 194 -1.74 -0.95 2.16
CA ILE A 194 -0.79 -0.02 1.58
C ILE A 194 -0.87 -0.16 0.06
N SER A 195 -1.05 0.96 -0.64
CA SER A 195 -0.80 1.07 -2.06
C SER A 195 0.32 2.06 -2.26
N ALA A 196 1.41 1.64 -2.91
CA ALA A 196 2.62 2.43 -3.01
C ALA A 196 3.13 2.50 -4.44
N ALA A 197 3.41 3.73 -4.88
CA ALA A 197 4.07 4.03 -6.13
C ALA A 197 5.51 4.50 -5.88
N PHE A 198 6.43 4.02 -6.71
CA PHE A 198 7.82 4.41 -6.68
C PHE A 198 8.26 4.84 -8.09
N GLU A 199 9.01 5.91 -8.19
CA GLU A 199 9.46 6.47 -9.47
C GLU A 199 10.97 6.65 -9.51
N THR A 200 11.53 6.62 -10.73
CA THR A 200 12.91 7.06 -10.91
C THR A 200 13.07 8.48 -10.35
N PRO A 201 14.12 8.73 -9.54
CA PRO A 201 14.34 10.05 -8.99
C PRO A 201 14.39 11.10 -10.12
N ARG A 202 13.59 12.15 -10.02
CA ARG A 202 13.67 13.26 -10.95
C ARG A 202 15.02 13.96 -10.77
N LYS A 203 15.74 14.18 -11.86
CA LYS A 203 16.90 15.06 -11.80
C LYS A 203 16.40 16.43 -11.33
N ALA A 204 17.03 16.94 -10.29
CA ALA A 204 16.80 18.34 -9.90
C ALA A 204 17.03 19.24 -11.11
N PRO A 205 16.17 20.26 -11.31
CA PRO A 205 16.33 21.22 -12.42
C PRO A 205 17.64 21.98 -12.33
#